data_4cbba150b2eacee5088a6f23b3b702b6
#
_entry.id   4cbba150b2eacee5088a6f23b3b702b6
#
_cell.length_a   1.000
_cell.length_b   1.000
_cell.length_c   1.000
_cell.angle_alpha   90.00
_cell.angle_beta   90.00
_cell.angle_gamma   90.00
#
_symmetry.space_group_name_H-M   'P 1'
#
loop_
_entity.id
_entity.type
_entity.pdbx_description
1 polymer ?
#
loop_
_entity_poly.entity_id
_entity_poly.type
_entity_poly.pdbx_seq_one_letter_code
_entity_poly.pdbx_strand_id
1 'polypeptide(L)'
;MSAVASAVRPRPVTAHRTPGRPRCDVTHKAVLDAAFALLAEDGIGRFTIERVAARSGVARSTIYRWWPSKGALAMEGFLAAVAPEIAVPPSGSAARDLREQVKRFARLLRGTVGRIIRGIIAEGQSDPETVAAFMDGFVTPRRAEGSAILQRGIASGELRADLELDLVLAGLYAPLYVWMLLNESLDDEKVERLTRSVLAGCLAPSAEAASD
;
A
#
# COMPACT_ATOMS: atom_id res chain seq x y z
N MET A 1 52.34 -20.36 -59.90
CA MET A 1 50.96 -19.76 -59.83
C MET A 1 50.59 -19.69 -58.36
N SER A 2 50.75 -18.51 -57.79
CA SER A 2 50.63 -18.31 -56.34
C SER A 2 49.28 -17.66 -56.04
N ALA A 3 48.42 -18.30 -55.27
CA ALA A 3 47.13 -17.77 -54.86
C ALA A 3 47.30 -17.05 -53.50
N VAL A 4 47.07 -15.74 -53.51
CA VAL A 4 47.07 -14.84 -52.36
C VAL A 4 45.76 -14.98 -51.62
N ALA A 5 45.76 -15.54 -50.42
CA ALA A 5 44.63 -15.59 -49.54
C ALA A 5 44.47 -14.26 -48.80
N SER A 6 43.38 -13.54 -49.13
CA SER A 6 42.98 -12.29 -48.46
C SER A 6 42.36 -12.63 -47.09
N ALA A 7 43.06 -12.27 -46.04
CA ALA A 7 42.53 -12.38 -44.66
C ALA A 7 41.53 -11.25 -44.34
N VAL A 8 40.24 -11.59 -44.22
CA VAL A 8 39.20 -10.71 -43.73
C VAL A 8 39.39 -10.53 -42.22
N ARG A 9 39.72 -9.29 -41.79
CA ARG A 9 39.76 -8.91 -40.37
C ARG A 9 38.34 -8.84 -39.81
N PRO A 10 38.05 -9.48 -38.66
CA PRO A 10 36.76 -9.31 -38.01
C PRO A 10 36.62 -7.88 -37.47
N ARG A 11 35.46 -7.24 -37.74
CA ARG A 11 35.07 -5.94 -37.20
C ARG A 11 34.87 -6.11 -35.69
N PRO A 12 35.27 -5.13 -34.83
CA PRO A 12 35.01 -5.19 -33.40
C PRO A 12 33.50 -5.10 -33.17
N VAL A 13 32.95 -6.09 -32.45
CA VAL A 13 31.60 -6.08 -31.94
C VAL A 13 31.51 -4.95 -30.91
N THR A 14 30.81 -3.88 -31.27
CA THR A 14 30.49 -2.81 -30.32
C THR A 14 29.65 -3.41 -29.22
N ALA A 15 30.20 -3.46 -28.02
CA ALA A 15 29.49 -3.84 -26.81
C ALA A 15 28.27 -2.94 -26.67
N HIS A 16 27.08 -3.52 -26.75
CA HIS A 16 25.83 -2.85 -26.40
C HIS A 16 25.93 -2.40 -24.93
N ARG A 17 26.18 -1.10 -24.75
CA ARG A 17 26.00 -0.46 -23.45
C ARG A 17 24.52 -0.59 -23.08
N THR A 18 24.24 -1.42 -22.08
CA THR A 18 22.91 -1.52 -21.48
C THR A 18 22.53 -0.15 -20.91
N PRO A 19 21.46 0.51 -21.39
CA PRO A 19 21.09 1.82 -20.87
C PRO A 19 20.40 1.69 -19.50
N GLY A 20 21.04 2.23 -18.46
CA GLY A 20 20.40 3.13 -17.55
C GLY A 20 19.39 2.63 -16.53
N ARG A 21 19.59 1.49 -15.83
CA ARG A 21 18.75 1.13 -14.68
C ARG A 21 18.88 2.12 -13.48
N PRO A 22 20.08 2.59 -13.05
CA PRO A 22 20.17 3.42 -11.84
C PRO A 22 19.57 4.82 -11.94
N ARG A 23 19.65 5.49 -13.09
CA ARG A 23 19.09 6.87 -13.27
C ARG A 23 17.58 6.86 -13.39
N CYS A 24 16.98 5.82 -13.94
CA CYS A 24 15.53 5.68 -14.04
C CYS A 24 14.90 5.51 -12.66
N ASP A 25 15.49 4.65 -11.81
CA ASP A 25 14.99 4.38 -10.47
C ASP A 25 15.09 5.60 -9.54
N VAL A 26 16.20 6.35 -9.60
CA VAL A 26 16.37 7.61 -8.83
C VAL A 26 15.36 8.67 -9.27
N THR A 27 15.16 8.82 -10.57
CA THR A 27 14.20 9.80 -11.11
C THR A 27 12.77 9.41 -10.79
N HIS A 28 12.43 8.11 -10.89
CA HIS A 28 11.11 7.60 -10.53
C HIS A 28 10.81 7.84 -9.05
N LYS A 29 11.75 7.48 -8.17
CA LYS A 29 11.63 7.76 -6.74
C LYS A 29 11.44 9.25 -6.43
N ALA A 30 12.22 10.14 -7.07
CA ALA A 30 12.08 11.58 -6.86
C ALA A 30 10.69 12.11 -7.22
N VAL A 31 10.05 11.55 -8.27
CA VAL A 31 8.67 11.89 -8.64
C VAL A 31 7.68 11.41 -7.58
N LEU A 32 7.82 10.15 -7.09
CA LEU A 32 6.93 9.61 -6.05
C LEU A 32 7.09 10.35 -4.72
N ASP A 33 8.31 10.70 -4.31
CA ASP A 33 8.57 11.49 -3.10
C ASP A 33 7.93 12.87 -3.20
N ALA A 34 8.04 13.54 -4.37
CA ALA A 34 7.41 14.83 -4.64
C ALA A 34 5.87 14.72 -4.65
N ALA A 35 5.33 13.64 -5.21
CA ALA A 35 3.89 13.38 -5.23
C ALA A 35 3.35 13.20 -3.80
N PHE A 36 3.98 12.36 -2.98
CA PHE A 36 3.58 12.18 -1.59
C PHE A 36 3.67 13.49 -0.78
N ALA A 37 4.74 14.26 -0.95
CA ALA A 37 4.91 15.52 -0.25
C ALA A 37 3.79 16.53 -0.60
N LEU A 38 3.40 16.63 -1.88
CA LEU A 38 2.29 17.49 -2.31
C LEU A 38 0.93 17.02 -1.78
N LEU A 39 0.68 15.71 -1.75
CA LEU A 39 -0.51 15.15 -1.11
C LEU A 39 -0.56 15.49 0.38
N ALA A 40 0.58 15.46 1.05
CA ALA A 40 0.69 15.76 2.48
C ALA A 40 0.47 17.26 2.79
N GLU A 41 0.95 18.14 1.93
CA GLU A 41 0.88 19.60 2.11
C GLU A 41 -0.47 20.18 1.67
N ASP A 42 -0.97 19.78 0.50
CA ASP A 42 -2.06 20.44 -0.19
C ASP A 42 -3.32 19.57 -0.35
N GLY A 43 -3.20 18.27 -0.10
CA GLY A 43 -4.27 17.30 -0.33
C GLY A 43 -4.49 16.98 -1.82
N ILE A 44 -5.42 16.04 -2.08
CA ILE A 44 -5.69 15.52 -3.44
C ILE A 44 -6.32 16.59 -4.35
N GLY A 45 -7.15 17.48 -3.82
CA GLY A 45 -7.84 18.51 -4.61
C GLY A 45 -6.91 19.52 -5.27
N ARG A 46 -5.74 19.81 -4.66
CA ARG A 46 -4.72 20.71 -5.22
C ARG A 46 -3.56 19.98 -5.88
N PHE A 47 -3.62 18.67 -5.95
CA PHE A 47 -2.59 17.84 -6.55
C PHE A 47 -2.63 17.95 -8.07
N THR A 48 -1.50 18.33 -8.71
CA THR A 48 -1.37 18.38 -10.18
C THR A 48 -0.01 17.87 -10.62
N ILE A 49 0.06 17.35 -11.85
CA ILE A 49 1.31 16.85 -12.45
C ILE A 49 2.31 17.99 -12.64
N GLU A 50 1.84 19.22 -12.94
CA GLU A 50 2.69 20.40 -13.07
C GLU A 50 3.46 20.71 -11.80
N ARG A 51 2.78 20.63 -10.65
CA ARG A 51 3.40 20.86 -9.35
C ARG A 51 4.40 19.76 -8.97
N VAL A 52 4.07 18.50 -9.30
CA VAL A 52 5.02 17.39 -9.12
C VAL A 52 6.24 17.57 -10.00
N ALA A 53 6.07 17.97 -11.27
CA ALA A 53 7.17 18.24 -12.20
C ALA A 53 8.07 19.37 -11.68
N ALA A 54 7.48 20.47 -11.21
CA ALA A 54 8.22 21.59 -10.64
C ALA A 54 9.02 21.18 -9.38
N ARG A 55 8.43 20.35 -8.52
CA ARG A 55 9.05 19.90 -7.26
C ARG A 55 10.14 18.84 -7.47
N SER A 56 9.89 17.88 -8.35
CA SER A 56 10.81 16.78 -8.64
C SER A 56 11.94 17.15 -9.61
N GLY A 57 11.81 18.26 -10.35
CA GLY A 57 12.74 18.64 -11.41
C GLY A 57 12.63 17.75 -12.66
N VAL A 58 11.59 16.92 -12.76
CA VAL A 58 11.38 15.98 -13.89
C VAL A 58 10.39 16.57 -14.89
N ALA A 59 10.73 16.51 -16.19
CA ALA A 59 9.87 17.03 -17.24
C ALA A 59 8.48 16.35 -17.24
N ARG A 60 7.42 17.14 -17.43
CA ARG A 60 6.03 16.66 -17.51
C ARG A 60 5.84 15.51 -18.50
N SER A 61 6.47 15.59 -19.67
CA SER A 61 6.40 14.53 -20.69
C SER A 61 6.96 13.19 -20.18
N THR A 62 7.98 13.22 -19.32
CA THR A 62 8.52 12.03 -18.69
C THR A 62 7.54 11.46 -17.65
N ILE A 63 6.91 12.33 -16.87
CA ILE A 63 5.91 11.92 -15.88
C ILE A 63 4.70 11.29 -16.58
N TYR A 64 4.13 11.93 -17.60
CA TYR A 64 2.99 11.37 -18.35
C TYR A 64 3.30 10.03 -19.03
N ARG A 65 4.55 9.76 -19.37
CA ARG A 65 4.95 8.46 -19.92
C ARG A 65 4.87 7.34 -18.90
N TRP A 66 5.06 7.64 -17.61
CA TRP A 66 4.98 6.65 -16.53
C TRP A 66 3.60 6.58 -15.91
N TRP A 67 2.94 7.72 -15.76
CA TRP A 67 1.62 7.84 -15.14
C TRP A 67 0.65 8.55 -16.08
N PRO A 68 -0.35 7.83 -16.60
CA PRO A 68 -1.28 8.41 -17.59
C PRO A 68 -2.24 9.45 -16.99
N SER A 69 -2.39 9.48 -15.65
CA SER A 69 -3.27 10.42 -14.95
C SER A 69 -2.68 10.93 -13.64
N LYS A 70 -3.21 12.06 -13.16
CA LYS A 70 -2.87 12.61 -11.84
C LYS A 70 -3.22 11.63 -10.72
N GLY A 71 -4.33 10.90 -10.84
CA GLY A 71 -4.79 9.91 -9.87
C GLY A 71 -3.83 8.72 -9.75
N ALA A 72 -3.34 8.19 -10.89
CA ALA A 72 -2.36 7.11 -10.91
C ALA A 72 -1.06 7.53 -10.19
N LEU A 73 -0.55 8.74 -10.48
CA LEU A 73 0.65 9.26 -9.83
C LEU A 73 0.43 9.50 -8.33
N ALA A 74 -0.71 10.11 -7.97
CA ALA A 74 -1.06 10.38 -6.57
C ALA A 74 -1.13 9.08 -5.77
N MET A 75 -1.79 8.05 -6.33
CA MET A 75 -1.93 6.75 -5.68
C MET A 75 -0.58 6.03 -5.54
N GLU A 76 0.25 6.00 -6.58
CA GLU A 76 1.55 5.34 -6.49
C GLU A 76 2.49 6.06 -5.52
N GLY A 77 2.52 7.40 -5.51
CA GLY A 77 3.26 8.19 -4.52
C GLY A 77 2.80 7.92 -3.09
N PHE A 78 1.48 7.84 -2.88
CA PHE A 78 0.91 7.46 -1.60
C PHE A 78 1.33 6.05 -1.17
N LEU A 79 1.18 5.06 -2.05
CA LEU A 79 1.51 3.66 -1.77
C LEU A 79 2.99 3.45 -1.48
N ALA A 80 3.87 4.08 -2.25
CA ALA A 80 5.32 3.98 -2.05
C ALA A 80 5.75 4.46 -0.66
N ALA A 81 5.09 5.50 -0.14
CA ALA A 81 5.36 6.03 1.20
C ALA A 81 4.76 5.18 2.33
N VAL A 82 3.59 4.57 2.10
CA VAL A 82 2.82 3.88 3.16
C VAL A 82 3.19 2.39 3.28
N ALA A 83 3.52 1.72 2.18
CA ALA A 83 3.76 0.28 2.18
C ALA A 83 4.82 -0.20 3.20
N PRO A 84 5.98 0.48 3.39
CA PRO A 84 6.96 0.05 4.37
C PRO A 84 6.46 0.14 5.82
N GLU A 85 5.57 1.10 6.10
CA GLU A 85 5.08 1.41 7.45
C GLU A 85 4.06 0.38 7.96
N ILE A 86 3.33 -0.28 7.05
CA ILE A 86 2.25 -1.23 7.39
C ILE A 86 2.64 -2.69 7.22
N ALA A 87 3.80 -2.98 6.64
CA ALA A 87 4.27 -4.34 6.47
C ALA A 87 4.50 -5.02 7.82
N VAL A 88 3.88 -6.19 8.04
CA VAL A 88 4.02 -7.00 9.26
C VAL A 88 4.65 -8.34 8.90
N PRO A 89 5.86 -8.65 9.42
CA PRO A 89 6.44 -9.98 9.23
C PRO A 89 5.58 -11.04 9.96
N PRO A 90 5.40 -12.23 9.38
CA PRO A 90 4.65 -13.30 10.01
C PRO A 90 5.29 -13.71 11.36
N SER A 91 4.49 -13.76 12.42
CA SER A 91 4.93 -14.18 13.76
C SER A 91 4.63 -15.65 14.09
N GLY A 92 3.89 -16.33 13.19
CA GLY A 92 3.39 -17.69 13.44
C GLY A 92 1.99 -17.73 14.06
N SER A 93 1.45 -16.60 14.55
CA SER A 93 0.08 -16.47 15.06
C SER A 93 -0.71 -15.46 14.24
N ALA A 94 -1.82 -15.89 13.66
CA ALA A 94 -2.70 -15.05 12.87
C ALA A 94 -3.32 -13.90 13.69
N ALA A 95 -3.75 -14.20 14.92
CA ALA A 95 -4.30 -13.19 15.83
C ALA A 95 -3.26 -12.11 16.18
N ARG A 96 -2.00 -12.52 16.41
CA ARG A 96 -0.90 -11.59 16.68
C ARG A 96 -0.55 -10.72 15.48
N ASP A 97 -0.49 -11.33 14.28
CA ASP A 97 -0.19 -10.63 13.03
C ASP A 97 -1.27 -9.58 12.72
N LEU A 98 -2.56 -9.94 12.81
CA LEU A 98 -3.68 -9.00 12.64
C LEU A 98 -3.66 -7.88 13.66
N ARG A 99 -3.40 -8.19 14.94
CA ARG A 99 -3.29 -7.17 16.00
C ARG A 99 -2.20 -6.14 15.68
N GLU A 100 -1.03 -6.60 15.26
CA GLU A 100 0.08 -5.70 14.90
C GLU A 100 -0.25 -4.89 13.64
N GLN A 101 -0.88 -5.51 12.64
CA GLN A 101 -1.30 -4.82 11.42
C GLN A 101 -2.30 -3.69 11.70
N VAL A 102 -3.33 -3.96 12.53
CA VAL A 102 -4.32 -2.96 12.94
C VAL A 102 -3.68 -1.82 13.73
N LYS A 103 -2.76 -2.13 14.66
CA LYS A 103 -2.02 -1.11 15.43
C LYS A 103 -1.16 -0.21 14.54
N ARG A 104 -0.42 -0.79 13.59
CA ARG A 104 0.38 -0.02 12.63
C ARG A 104 -0.51 0.89 11.79
N PHE A 105 -1.59 0.36 11.28
CA PHE A 105 -2.54 1.15 10.49
C PHE A 105 -3.16 2.29 11.32
N ALA A 106 -3.59 2.04 12.54
CA ALA A 106 -4.10 3.08 13.42
C ALA A 106 -3.08 4.20 13.68
N ARG A 107 -1.79 3.85 13.85
CA ARG A 107 -0.70 4.84 14.00
C ARG A 107 -0.57 5.72 12.76
N LEU A 108 -0.63 5.14 11.55
CA LEU A 108 -0.61 5.90 10.31
C LEU A 108 -1.79 6.88 10.19
N LEU A 109 -2.98 6.43 10.61
CA LEU A 109 -4.19 7.28 10.56
C LEU A 109 -4.13 8.50 11.49
N ARG A 110 -3.29 8.49 12.53
CA ARG A 110 -3.08 9.65 13.42
C ARG A 110 -2.28 10.78 12.76
N GLY A 111 -1.52 10.48 11.71
CA GLY A 111 -0.57 11.40 11.08
C GLY A 111 -1.00 11.94 9.72
N THR A 112 0.00 12.25 8.94
CA THR A 112 -0.14 12.77 7.56
C THR A 112 -0.94 11.83 6.67
N VAL A 113 -0.73 10.53 6.79
CA VAL A 113 -1.46 9.51 6.01
C VAL A 113 -2.97 9.60 6.26
N GLY A 114 -3.40 9.75 7.52
CA GLY A 114 -4.82 9.91 7.84
C GLY A 114 -5.41 11.19 7.26
N ARG A 115 -4.65 12.30 7.21
CA ARG A 115 -5.10 13.53 6.52
C ARG A 115 -5.29 13.31 5.03
N ILE A 116 -4.36 12.62 4.37
CA ILE A 116 -4.45 12.29 2.94
C ILE A 116 -5.67 11.40 2.68
N ILE A 117 -5.87 10.34 3.47
CA ILE A 117 -7.01 9.42 3.32
C ILE A 117 -8.34 10.16 3.51
N ARG A 118 -8.46 11.04 4.51
CA ARG A 118 -9.66 11.88 4.68
C ARG A 118 -9.94 12.72 3.44
N GLY A 119 -8.91 13.34 2.87
CA GLY A 119 -9.03 14.12 1.63
C GLY A 119 -9.49 13.27 0.44
N ILE A 120 -8.93 12.07 0.27
CA ILE A 120 -9.33 11.13 -0.78
C ILE A 120 -10.78 10.69 -0.60
N ILE A 121 -11.21 10.37 0.62
CA ILE A 121 -12.60 9.98 0.91
C ILE A 121 -13.55 11.13 0.64
N ALA A 122 -13.19 12.36 1.04
CA ALA A 122 -14.02 13.55 0.81
C ALA A 122 -14.16 13.86 -0.69
N GLU A 123 -13.07 13.86 -1.45
CA GLU A 123 -13.07 14.07 -2.91
C GLU A 123 -13.88 12.99 -3.62
N GLY A 124 -13.72 11.73 -3.18
CA GLY A 124 -14.40 10.58 -3.74
C GLY A 124 -15.94 10.60 -3.61
N GLN A 125 -16.50 11.48 -2.76
CA GLN A 125 -17.95 11.66 -2.69
C GLN A 125 -18.49 12.36 -3.95
N SER A 126 -17.68 13.15 -4.63
CA SER A 126 -18.01 13.86 -5.86
C SER A 126 -17.28 13.34 -7.09
N ASP A 127 -16.20 12.57 -6.90
CA ASP A 127 -15.37 11.97 -7.95
C ASP A 127 -15.23 10.45 -7.76
N PRO A 128 -16.10 9.64 -8.41
CA PRO A 128 -16.04 8.18 -8.31
C PRO A 128 -14.70 7.57 -8.75
N GLU A 129 -13.97 8.20 -9.68
CA GLU A 129 -12.67 7.69 -10.14
C GLU A 129 -11.62 7.77 -9.03
N THR A 130 -11.65 8.81 -8.23
CA THR A 130 -10.75 8.95 -7.08
C THR A 130 -10.98 7.85 -6.04
N VAL A 131 -12.24 7.54 -5.71
CA VAL A 131 -12.52 6.47 -4.75
C VAL A 131 -12.20 5.10 -5.33
N ALA A 132 -12.47 4.87 -6.62
CA ALA A 132 -12.12 3.61 -7.29
C ALA A 132 -10.60 3.37 -7.26
N ALA A 133 -9.81 4.38 -7.61
CA ALA A 133 -8.34 4.28 -7.57
C ALA A 133 -7.83 3.99 -6.14
N PHE A 134 -8.43 4.57 -5.11
CA PHE A 134 -8.07 4.28 -3.71
C PHE A 134 -8.48 2.87 -3.30
N MET A 135 -9.68 2.42 -3.69
CA MET A 135 -10.13 1.06 -3.42
C MET A 135 -9.22 0.03 -4.07
N ASP A 136 -8.94 0.18 -5.36
CA ASP A 136 -8.14 -0.77 -6.14
C ASP A 136 -6.66 -0.76 -5.74
N GLY A 137 -6.11 0.43 -5.53
CA GLY A 137 -4.68 0.60 -5.23
C GLY A 137 -4.33 0.32 -3.77
N PHE A 138 -5.21 0.61 -2.82
CA PHE A 138 -4.90 0.52 -1.40
C PHE A 138 -5.79 -0.44 -0.62
N VAL A 139 -7.11 -0.28 -0.67
CA VAL A 139 -8.01 -1.03 0.22
C VAL A 139 -8.07 -2.51 -0.15
N THR A 140 -8.29 -2.83 -1.42
CA THR A 140 -8.42 -4.22 -1.92
C THR A 140 -7.16 -5.04 -1.67
N PRO A 141 -5.93 -4.57 -1.98
CA PRO A 141 -4.71 -5.30 -1.64
C PRO A 141 -4.54 -5.53 -0.12
N ARG A 142 -4.89 -4.56 0.71
CA ARG A 142 -4.81 -4.71 2.18
C ARG A 142 -5.82 -5.72 2.71
N ARG A 143 -7.04 -5.74 2.16
CA ARG A 143 -8.01 -6.78 2.48
C ARG A 143 -7.51 -8.17 2.10
N ALA A 144 -6.92 -8.33 0.92
CA ALA A 144 -6.34 -9.61 0.49
C ALA A 144 -5.22 -10.07 1.43
N GLU A 145 -4.34 -9.19 1.89
CA GLU A 145 -3.31 -9.52 2.89
C GLU A 145 -3.93 -9.96 4.23
N GLY A 146 -4.92 -9.23 4.73
CA GLY A 146 -5.64 -9.59 5.95
C GLY A 146 -6.38 -10.93 5.82
N SER A 147 -7.03 -11.19 4.68
CA SER A 147 -7.67 -12.47 4.38
C SER A 147 -6.67 -13.62 4.36
N ALA A 148 -5.49 -13.43 3.79
CA ALA A 148 -4.43 -14.44 3.81
C ALA A 148 -3.93 -14.75 5.23
N ILE A 149 -3.88 -13.75 6.13
CA ILE A 149 -3.56 -13.97 7.54
C ILE A 149 -4.65 -14.83 8.21
N LEU A 150 -5.93 -14.47 8.02
CA LEU A 150 -7.06 -15.21 8.57
C LEU A 150 -7.08 -16.67 8.07
N GLN A 151 -6.87 -16.88 6.76
CA GLN A 151 -6.82 -18.23 6.16
C GLN A 151 -5.70 -19.09 6.79
N ARG A 152 -4.53 -18.51 7.04
CA ARG A 152 -3.45 -19.23 7.75
C ARG A 152 -3.85 -19.60 9.17
N GLY A 153 -4.54 -18.70 9.88
CA GLY A 153 -5.04 -18.97 11.24
C GLY A 153 -6.09 -20.09 11.25
N ILE A 154 -6.98 -20.13 10.27
CA ILE A 154 -7.95 -21.24 10.11
C ILE A 154 -7.21 -22.55 9.80
N ALA A 155 -6.28 -22.54 8.86
CA ALA A 155 -5.52 -23.72 8.47
C ALA A 155 -4.66 -24.29 9.61
N SER A 156 -4.18 -23.45 10.54
CA SER A 156 -3.43 -23.86 11.73
C SER A 156 -4.31 -24.29 12.91
N GLY A 157 -5.64 -24.10 12.82
CA GLY A 157 -6.57 -24.35 13.93
C GLY A 157 -6.56 -23.28 15.02
N GLU A 158 -5.85 -22.16 14.84
CA GLU A 158 -5.87 -21.02 15.75
C GLU A 158 -7.22 -20.29 15.72
N LEU A 159 -7.79 -20.18 14.50
CA LEU A 159 -9.07 -19.52 14.26
C LEU A 159 -10.15 -20.51 13.85
N ARG A 160 -11.41 -20.17 14.13
CA ARG A 160 -12.59 -20.94 13.75
C ARG A 160 -12.66 -21.08 12.23
N ALA A 161 -13.13 -22.24 11.76
CA ALA A 161 -13.24 -22.53 10.33
C ALA A 161 -14.44 -21.84 9.62
N ASP A 162 -15.45 -21.41 10.41
CA ASP A 162 -16.71 -20.82 9.93
C ASP A 162 -16.69 -19.27 9.86
N LEU A 163 -15.51 -18.65 9.90
CA LEU A 163 -15.37 -17.19 9.85
C LEU A 163 -15.70 -16.62 8.47
N GLU A 164 -16.52 -15.59 8.45
CA GLU A 164 -16.67 -14.72 7.28
C GLU A 164 -15.57 -13.67 7.27
N LEU A 165 -14.52 -13.92 6.47
CA LEU A 165 -13.26 -13.16 6.51
C LEU A 165 -13.48 -11.66 6.27
N ASP A 166 -14.37 -11.30 5.35
CA ASP A 166 -14.67 -9.89 5.04
C ASP A 166 -15.35 -9.18 6.22
N LEU A 167 -16.22 -9.87 6.97
CA LEU A 167 -16.85 -9.31 8.16
C LEU A 167 -15.86 -9.13 9.30
N VAL A 168 -14.93 -10.08 9.49
CA VAL A 168 -13.85 -9.94 10.47
C VAL A 168 -12.97 -8.74 10.14
N LEU A 169 -12.54 -8.60 8.88
CA LEU A 169 -11.73 -7.47 8.45
C LEU A 169 -12.51 -6.15 8.55
N ALA A 170 -13.79 -6.12 8.18
CA ALA A 170 -14.62 -4.95 8.36
C ALA A 170 -14.71 -4.55 9.85
N GLY A 171 -14.92 -5.51 10.75
CA GLY A 171 -14.95 -5.26 12.19
C GLY A 171 -13.65 -4.68 12.75
N LEU A 172 -12.50 -5.08 12.21
CA LEU A 172 -11.18 -4.58 12.62
C LEU A 172 -10.87 -3.17 12.07
N TYR A 173 -11.22 -2.89 10.83
CA TYR A 173 -10.74 -1.68 10.14
C TYR A 173 -11.79 -0.57 10.04
N ALA A 174 -13.10 -0.87 9.88
CA ALA A 174 -14.12 0.17 9.72
C ALA A 174 -14.19 1.14 10.91
N PRO A 175 -14.11 0.69 12.18
CA PRO A 175 -14.10 1.61 13.31
C PRO A 175 -12.94 2.62 13.27
N LEU A 176 -11.76 2.21 12.77
CA LEU A 176 -10.61 3.12 12.64
C LEU A 176 -10.88 4.27 11.65
N TYR A 177 -11.53 3.96 10.53
CA TYR A 177 -11.94 4.99 9.57
C TYR A 177 -13.00 5.91 10.16
N VAL A 178 -14.00 5.36 10.85
CA VAL A 178 -15.04 6.16 11.50
C VAL A 178 -14.43 7.11 12.54
N TRP A 179 -13.59 6.62 13.43
CA TRP A 179 -12.91 7.44 14.44
C TRP A 179 -12.04 8.52 13.81
N MET A 180 -11.30 8.17 12.76
CA MET A 180 -10.49 9.13 12.00
C MET A 180 -11.37 10.22 11.37
N LEU A 181 -12.48 9.86 10.71
CA LEU A 181 -13.38 10.81 10.05
C LEU A 181 -14.07 11.73 11.02
N LEU A 182 -14.45 11.23 12.20
CA LEU A 182 -15.11 12.01 13.26
C LEU A 182 -14.11 12.73 14.19
N ASN A 183 -12.80 12.68 13.90
CA ASN A 183 -11.74 13.22 14.76
C ASN A 183 -11.74 12.67 16.19
N GLU A 184 -12.19 11.44 16.36
CA GLU A 184 -12.09 10.73 17.63
C GLU A 184 -10.66 10.21 17.87
N SER A 185 -10.32 9.91 19.13
CA SER A 185 -9.03 9.32 19.48
C SER A 185 -8.85 7.95 18.86
N LEU A 186 -7.66 7.74 18.30
CA LEU A 186 -7.15 6.46 17.79
C LEU A 186 -6.02 5.96 18.71
N ASP A 187 -6.09 6.23 20.05
CA ASP A 187 -5.05 5.80 20.99
C ASP A 187 -4.86 4.27 21.01
N ASP A 188 -3.68 3.86 21.46
CA ASP A 188 -3.29 2.45 21.42
C ASP A 188 -4.17 1.58 22.30
N GLU A 189 -4.70 2.11 23.41
CA GLU A 189 -5.59 1.36 24.30
C GLU A 189 -6.96 1.09 23.66
N LYS A 190 -7.55 2.12 23.01
CA LYS A 190 -8.83 1.99 22.29
C LYS A 190 -8.70 0.99 21.14
N VAL A 191 -7.60 1.06 20.37
CA VAL A 191 -7.30 0.14 19.27
C VAL A 191 -7.08 -1.29 19.78
N GLU A 192 -6.38 -1.46 20.91
CA GLU A 192 -6.17 -2.78 21.51
C GLU A 192 -7.50 -3.40 21.98
N ARG A 193 -8.38 -2.61 22.62
CA ARG A 193 -9.71 -3.09 23.05
C ARG A 193 -10.56 -3.55 21.86
N LEU A 194 -10.62 -2.73 20.78
CA LEU A 194 -11.29 -3.10 19.54
C LEU A 194 -10.78 -4.44 19.00
N THR A 195 -9.47 -4.52 18.82
CA THR A 195 -8.83 -5.69 18.20
C THR A 195 -9.07 -6.94 19.05
N ARG A 196 -8.92 -6.83 20.36
CA ARG A 196 -9.20 -7.93 21.30
C ARG A 196 -10.66 -8.40 21.22
N SER A 197 -11.61 -7.47 21.21
CA SER A 197 -13.05 -7.79 21.15
C SER A 197 -13.41 -8.53 19.86
N VAL A 198 -12.89 -8.09 18.71
CA VAL A 198 -13.15 -8.76 17.43
C VAL A 198 -12.48 -10.12 17.38
N LEU A 199 -11.19 -10.21 17.74
CA LEU A 199 -10.43 -11.46 17.64
C LEU A 199 -10.88 -12.50 18.67
N ALA A 200 -11.42 -12.12 19.84
CA ALA A 200 -11.98 -13.06 20.79
C ALA A 200 -13.12 -13.90 20.18
N GLY A 201 -13.94 -13.31 19.31
CA GLY A 201 -14.97 -14.03 18.57
C GLY A 201 -14.46 -14.90 17.42
N CYS A 202 -13.18 -14.79 17.08
CA CYS A 202 -12.56 -15.51 15.97
C CYS A 202 -11.74 -16.73 16.41
N LEU A 203 -11.36 -16.82 17.68
CA LEU A 203 -10.55 -17.92 18.19
C LEU A 203 -11.30 -19.25 18.12
N ALA A 204 -10.59 -20.32 17.78
CA ALA A 204 -11.13 -21.66 17.88
C ALA A 204 -11.46 -22.00 19.36
N PRO A 205 -12.53 -22.76 19.64
CA PRO A 205 -12.80 -23.26 20.98
C PRO A 205 -11.60 -24.02 21.49
N SER A 206 -11.19 -23.77 22.74
CA SER A 206 -10.17 -24.57 23.37
C SER A 206 -10.64 -26.03 23.45
N ALA A 207 -9.77 -27.00 23.17
CA ALA A 207 -10.11 -28.43 23.20
C ALA A 207 -10.72 -28.89 24.55
N GLU A 208 -10.52 -28.12 25.64
CA GLU A 208 -11.11 -28.36 26.95
C GLU A 208 -12.60 -27.97 27.04
N ALA A 209 -13.10 -27.06 26.18
CA ALA A 209 -14.51 -26.63 26.18
C ALA A 209 -15.43 -27.53 25.32
N ALA A 210 -14.89 -28.51 24.60
CA ALA A 210 -15.65 -29.43 23.76
C ALA A 210 -15.98 -30.79 24.47
N SER A 211 -15.70 -30.90 25.77
CA SER A 211 -15.85 -32.15 26.54
C SER A 211 -16.95 -32.08 27.64
N ASP A 212 -17.81 -31.04 27.64
CA ASP A 212 -19.00 -30.92 28.46
C ASP A 212 -20.30 -31.09 27.59
#